data_0d6bf9942fcdebc46c61c0ecdf3f4ec0
#
_entry.id   0d6bf9942fcdebc46c61c0ecdf3f4ec0
#
_cell.length_a   1.000
_cell.length_b   1.000
_cell.length_c   1.000
_cell.angle_alpha   90.00
_cell.angle_beta   90.00
_cell.angle_gamma   90.00
#
_symmetry.space_group_name_H-M   'P 1'
#
loop_
_entity.id
_entity.type
_entity.pdbx_description
1 polymer ?
#
loop_
_entity_poly.entity_id
_entity_poly.type
_entity_poly.pdbx_seq_one_letter_code
_entity_poly.pdbx_strand_id
1 'polypeptide(L)'
;MMKGNVVKNYIARVQGFSRNAKLFLLSNFIGGMAFGVQMVVYNLFLLKMGYEEDFLGVVVFYSSIAMVVFALPGGRLSDLLGRRRVMLVAGAVGALSFAVQILYPLKYLLIAAVVINGAARTVQFISANPLMAESSTKEQRPHLFSVNAALLMASGVVGSFLGGYLPNLYQVALKVSPESEMAFGLTLATGLAFFILSLIPIVFICDDETTVEEEDSGGEVPEGAVGIGRFLGLSDTKLIAKLALPGLLVGLGAGLFVPFVNVFFKNHLGATTGQIGTIFSIQSILTTVGILVAPLLAARIGKVRSVVVAQLLSIPFLLTIALSSSLYIVAAATLMRGALMNMSNPLLANFTMDIIKPKERATVESIGGMVWNLGWAVSARVGGWIMSEVSYTLPYLITAVLYVTSSLLYYYFFARYEDGLEERLEINTVRPSTSDDVATSP
;
A
#
# COMPACT_ATOMS: atom_id res chain seq x y z
N MET A 1 24.41 29.91 3.35
CA MET A 1 23.37 30.56 2.52
C MET A 1 22.73 29.70 1.44
N MET A 2 23.30 28.54 1.04
CA MET A 2 22.71 27.65 -0.01
C MET A 2 21.45 26.90 0.41
N LYS A 3 21.25 26.55 1.68
CA LYS A 3 20.08 25.74 2.13
C LYS A 3 18.74 26.49 2.06
N GLY A 4 18.72 27.82 2.22
CA GLY A 4 17.48 28.61 2.16
C GLY A 4 16.87 28.72 0.75
N ASN A 5 17.68 28.63 -0.29
CA ASN A 5 17.21 28.70 -1.68
C ASN A 5 16.53 27.38 -2.13
N VAL A 6 17.00 26.21 -1.65
CA VAL A 6 16.45 24.92 -2.05
C VAL A 6 15.00 24.76 -1.56
N VAL A 7 14.73 25.09 -0.30
CA VAL A 7 13.38 25.02 0.29
C VAL A 7 12.43 26.00 -0.38
N LYS A 8 12.87 27.26 -0.60
CA LYS A 8 12.07 28.27 -1.31
C LYS A 8 11.74 27.83 -2.74
N ASN A 9 12.72 27.29 -3.46
CA ASN A 9 12.52 26.80 -4.81
C ASN A 9 11.57 25.59 -4.84
N TYR A 10 11.64 24.70 -3.84
CA TYR A 10 10.71 23.57 -3.74
C TYR A 10 9.28 24.03 -3.46
N ILE A 11 9.09 24.95 -2.51
CA ILE A 11 7.78 25.56 -2.21
C ILE A 11 7.21 26.25 -3.45
N ALA A 12 8.01 27.02 -4.18
CA ALA A 12 7.60 27.68 -5.42
C ALA A 12 7.14 26.67 -6.49
N ARG A 13 7.82 25.52 -6.61
CA ARG A 13 7.42 24.43 -7.52
C ARG A 13 6.09 23.82 -7.12
N VAL A 14 5.85 23.55 -5.83
CA VAL A 14 4.58 23.03 -5.30
C VAL A 14 3.44 24.05 -5.52
N GLN A 15 3.71 25.32 -5.32
CA GLN A 15 2.75 26.40 -5.62
C GLN A 15 2.41 26.49 -7.11
N GLY A 16 3.34 26.15 -7.98
CA GLY A 16 3.19 26.08 -9.43
C GLY A 16 2.41 24.89 -9.97
N PHE A 17 1.96 23.95 -9.14
CA PHE A 17 1.13 22.83 -9.59
C PHE A 17 -0.19 23.32 -10.20
N SER A 18 -0.68 22.60 -11.20
CA SER A 18 -1.96 22.88 -11.83
C SER A 18 -3.12 22.87 -10.81
N ARG A 19 -4.23 23.51 -11.16
CA ARG A 19 -5.45 23.45 -10.34
C ARG A 19 -5.92 22.01 -10.14
N ASN A 20 -5.90 21.21 -11.20
CA ASN A 20 -6.31 19.79 -11.16
C ASN A 20 -5.42 18.99 -10.21
N ALA A 21 -4.08 19.16 -10.26
CA ALA A 21 -3.16 18.51 -9.35
C ALA A 21 -3.43 18.89 -7.87
N LYS A 22 -3.66 20.15 -7.58
CA LYS A 22 -4.00 20.61 -6.21
C LYS A 22 -5.31 20.02 -5.70
N LEU A 23 -6.35 19.97 -6.53
CA LEU A 23 -7.63 19.37 -6.19
C LEU A 23 -7.48 17.86 -5.94
N PHE A 24 -6.68 17.18 -6.74
CA PHE A 24 -6.38 15.76 -6.56
C PHE A 24 -5.63 15.49 -5.24
N LEU A 25 -4.60 16.29 -4.92
CA LEU A 25 -3.87 16.19 -3.66
C LEU A 25 -4.80 16.40 -2.44
N LEU A 26 -5.71 17.38 -2.52
CA LEU A 26 -6.70 17.63 -1.47
C LEU A 26 -7.65 16.45 -1.30
N SER A 27 -8.14 15.89 -2.41
CA SER A 27 -8.98 14.69 -2.41
C SER A 27 -8.27 13.51 -1.73
N ASN A 28 -7.03 13.23 -2.12
CA ASN A 28 -6.25 12.13 -1.55
C ASN A 28 -5.97 12.32 -0.06
N PHE A 29 -5.70 13.55 0.38
CA PHE A 29 -5.48 13.83 1.80
C PHE A 29 -6.75 13.54 2.62
N ILE A 30 -7.91 14.04 2.18
CA ILE A 30 -9.18 13.82 2.87
C ILE A 30 -9.57 12.34 2.83
N GLY A 31 -9.42 11.67 1.68
CA GLY A 31 -9.68 10.24 1.51
C GLY A 31 -8.75 9.36 2.37
N GLY A 32 -7.48 9.76 2.51
CA GLY A 32 -6.54 9.10 3.40
C GLY A 32 -6.92 9.19 4.88
N MET A 33 -7.52 10.31 5.31
CA MET A 33 -8.07 10.42 6.68
C MET A 33 -9.22 9.42 6.89
N ALA A 34 -10.13 9.27 5.91
CA ALA A 34 -11.21 8.29 5.97
C ALA A 34 -10.65 6.86 6.13
N PHE A 35 -9.61 6.53 5.37
CA PHE A 35 -8.94 5.23 5.47
C PHE A 35 -8.29 5.01 6.84
N GLY A 36 -7.61 6.02 7.40
CA GLY A 36 -7.01 5.94 8.73
C GLY A 36 -8.05 5.68 9.83
N VAL A 37 -9.19 6.36 9.79
CA VAL A 37 -10.33 6.10 10.70
C VAL A 37 -10.80 4.65 10.58
N GLN A 38 -11.01 4.16 9.36
CA GLN A 38 -11.46 2.79 9.09
C GLN A 38 -10.49 1.75 9.64
N MET A 39 -9.18 1.92 9.44
CA MET A 39 -8.14 1.02 9.91
C MET A 39 -8.18 0.77 11.42
N VAL A 40 -8.51 1.79 12.21
CA VAL A 40 -8.57 1.67 13.67
C VAL A 40 -9.84 0.96 14.12
N VAL A 41 -11.00 1.35 13.58
CA VAL A 41 -12.30 1.06 14.21
C VAL A 41 -13.11 -0.02 13.51
N TYR A 42 -12.89 -0.26 12.19
CA TYR A 42 -13.80 -1.10 11.42
C TYR A 42 -13.93 -2.55 11.96
N ASN A 43 -12.82 -3.21 12.23
CA ASN A 43 -12.87 -4.56 12.80
C ASN A 43 -13.48 -4.58 14.21
N LEU A 44 -13.16 -3.54 15.02
CA LEU A 44 -13.72 -3.42 16.38
C LEU A 44 -15.24 -3.22 16.34
N PHE A 45 -15.74 -2.50 15.34
CA PHE A 45 -17.17 -2.36 15.09
C PHE A 45 -17.82 -3.71 14.77
N LEU A 46 -17.23 -4.49 13.86
CA LEU A 46 -17.76 -5.79 13.49
C LEU A 46 -17.77 -6.77 14.68
N LEU A 47 -16.73 -6.77 15.52
CA LEU A 47 -16.71 -7.57 16.76
C LEU A 47 -17.83 -7.16 17.72
N LYS A 48 -18.12 -5.85 17.86
CA LYS A 48 -19.23 -5.37 18.68
C LYS A 48 -20.61 -5.76 18.13
N MET A 49 -20.72 -5.96 16.80
CA MET A 49 -21.93 -6.49 16.16
C MET A 49 -22.09 -8.01 16.36
N GLY A 50 -21.20 -8.67 17.12
CA GLY A 50 -21.27 -10.09 17.44
C GLY A 50 -20.58 -11.00 16.43
N TYR A 51 -19.79 -10.45 15.50
CA TYR A 51 -18.93 -11.25 14.63
C TYR A 51 -17.61 -11.60 15.32
N GLU A 52 -17.04 -12.72 14.96
CA GLU A 52 -15.75 -13.20 15.44
C GLU A 52 -14.61 -12.92 14.46
N GLU A 53 -13.36 -13.15 14.85
CA GLU A 53 -12.17 -12.91 14.03
C GLU A 53 -12.19 -13.75 12.75
N ASP A 54 -12.79 -14.95 12.79
CA ASP A 54 -12.99 -15.78 11.60
C ASP A 54 -13.76 -15.02 10.51
N PHE A 55 -14.85 -14.36 10.89
CA PHE A 55 -15.66 -13.57 9.96
C PHE A 55 -14.91 -12.34 9.45
N LEU A 56 -14.09 -11.70 10.28
CA LEU A 56 -13.20 -10.61 9.81
C LEU A 56 -12.25 -11.11 8.70
N GLY A 57 -11.72 -12.33 8.84
CA GLY A 57 -10.94 -13.00 7.81
C GLY A 57 -11.71 -13.20 6.51
N VAL A 58 -12.99 -13.56 6.59
CA VAL A 58 -13.90 -13.66 5.43
C VAL A 58 -14.06 -12.31 4.75
N VAL A 59 -14.28 -11.24 5.52
CA VAL A 59 -14.42 -9.86 5.00
C VAL A 59 -13.17 -9.42 4.24
N VAL A 60 -11.98 -9.63 4.82
CA VAL A 60 -10.70 -9.29 4.17
C VAL A 60 -10.48 -10.13 2.91
N PHE A 61 -10.79 -11.43 2.96
CA PHE A 61 -10.68 -12.33 1.82
C PHE A 61 -11.53 -11.85 0.63
N TYR A 62 -12.81 -11.64 0.82
CA TYR A 62 -13.71 -11.22 -0.26
C TYR A 62 -13.38 -9.82 -0.79
N SER A 63 -12.99 -8.89 0.08
CA SER A 63 -12.51 -7.57 -0.34
C SER A 63 -11.29 -7.68 -1.24
N SER A 64 -10.30 -8.49 -0.84
CA SER A 64 -9.05 -8.65 -1.59
C SER A 64 -9.24 -9.41 -2.91
N ILE A 65 -10.10 -10.44 -2.94
CA ILE A 65 -10.46 -11.13 -4.19
C ILE A 65 -11.16 -10.17 -5.16
N ALA A 66 -12.09 -9.34 -4.66
CA ALA A 66 -12.72 -8.33 -5.49
C ALA A 66 -11.68 -7.35 -6.09
N MET A 67 -10.68 -6.94 -5.30
CA MET A 67 -9.59 -6.10 -5.79
C MET A 67 -8.83 -6.75 -6.95
N VAL A 68 -8.49 -8.03 -6.85
CA VAL A 68 -7.77 -8.76 -7.90
C VAL A 68 -8.65 -8.92 -9.16
N VAL A 69 -9.90 -9.35 -8.99
CA VAL A 69 -10.82 -9.61 -10.11
C VAL A 69 -11.15 -8.33 -10.89
N PHE A 70 -11.36 -7.21 -10.19
CA PHE A 70 -11.75 -5.95 -10.81
C PHE A 70 -10.55 -5.07 -11.24
N ALA A 71 -9.31 -5.51 -11.04
CA ALA A 71 -8.14 -4.76 -11.45
C ALA A 71 -8.10 -4.51 -12.96
N LEU A 72 -8.20 -5.57 -13.77
CA LEU A 72 -8.16 -5.45 -15.23
C LEU A 72 -9.41 -4.80 -15.84
N PRO A 73 -10.64 -5.22 -15.47
CA PRO A 73 -11.85 -4.55 -15.97
C PRO A 73 -11.90 -3.07 -15.58
N GLY A 74 -11.48 -2.74 -14.35
CA GLY A 74 -11.45 -1.38 -13.83
C GLY A 74 -10.52 -0.46 -14.61
N GLY A 75 -9.34 -0.95 -14.99
CA GLY A 75 -8.41 -0.20 -15.83
C GLY A 75 -9.02 0.13 -17.19
N ARG A 76 -9.57 -0.86 -17.89
CA ARG A 76 -10.24 -0.66 -19.20
C ARG A 76 -11.42 0.31 -19.08
N LEU A 77 -12.23 0.19 -18.01
CA LEU A 77 -13.36 1.09 -17.77
C LEU A 77 -12.88 2.53 -17.59
N SER A 78 -11.78 2.73 -16.87
CA SER A 78 -11.15 4.03 -16.63
C SER A 78 -10.67 4.68 -17.93
N ASP A 79 -10.05 3.91 -18.81
CA ASP A 79 -9.57 4.41 -20.10
C ASP A 79 -10.72 4.76 -21.07
N LEU A 80 -11.81 3.95 -21.08
CA LEU A 80 -12.95 4.15 -21.99
C LEU A 80 -13.89 5.30 -21.57
N LEU A 81 -14.20 5.43 -20.28
CA LEU A 81 -15.19 6.40 -19.78
C LEU A 81 -14.60 7.70 -19.26
N GLY A 82 -13.27 7.79 -19.23
CA GLY A 82 -12.53 8.91 -18.65
C GLY A 82 -12.30 8.76 -17.14
N ARG A 83 -11.08 9.04 -16.71
CA ARG A 83 -10.58 8.75 -15.35
C ARG A 83 -11.36 9.44 -14.26
N ARG A 84 -11.67 10.72 -14.46
CA ARG A 84 -12.46 11.54 -13.53
C ARG A 84 -13.85 10.95 -13.29
N ARG A 85 -14.58 10.64 -14.38
CA ARG A 85 -15.96 10.11 -14.29
C ARG A 85 -15.97 8.77 -13.58
N VAL A 86 -15.03 7.89 -13.92
CA VAL A 86 -14.91 6.56 -13.31
C VAL A 86 -14.56 6.66 -11.83
N MET A 87 -13.65 7.57 -11.44
CA MET A 87 -13.35 7.80 -10.01
C MET A 87 -14.56 8.31 -9.22
N LEU A 88 -15.36 9.21 -9.80
CA LEU A 88 -16.59 9.72 -9.13
C LEU A 88 -17.65 8.63 -8.98
N VAL A 89 -17.91 7.86 -10.03
CA VAL A 89 -18.90 6.76 -9.99
C VAL A 89 -18.43 5.66 -9.02
N ALA A 90 -17.19 5.23 -9.14
CA ALA A 90 -16.62 4.24 -8.22
C ALA A 90 -16.62 4.76 -6.78
N GLY A 91 -16.31 6.05 -6.57
CA GLY A 91 -16.39 6.69 -5.26
C GLY A 91 -17.80 6.70 -4.68
N ALA A 92 -18.79 7.05 -5.47
CA ALA A 92 -20.19 7.03 -5.03
C ALA A 92 -20.66 5.61 -4.69
N VAL A 93 -20.34 4.63 -5.54
CA VAL A 93 -20.62 3.20 -5.29
C VAL A 93 -19.90 2.72 -4.03
N GLY A 94 -18.63 3.09 -3.85
CA GLY A 94 -17.85 2.76 -2.66
C GLY A 94 -18.43 3.37 -1.38
N ALA A 95 -18.85 4.67 -1.43
CA ALA A 95 -19.50 5.34 -0.31
C ALA A 95 -20.82 4.67 0.07
N LEU A 96 -21.67 4.37 -0.92
CA LEU A 96 -22.93 3.68 -0.69
C LEU A 96 -22.73 2.30 -0.09
N SER A 97 -21.79 1.52 -0.66
CA SER A 97 -21.43 0.18 -0.13
C SER A 97 -20.92 0.26 1.30
N PHE A 98 -20.10 1.27 1.63
CA PHE A 98 -19.58 1.45 2.97
C PHE A 98 -20.69 1.91 3.95
N ALA A 99 -21.62 2.76 3.50
CA ALA A 99 -22.81 3.12 4.28
C ALA A 99 -23.64 1.87 4.63
N VAL A 100 -23.87 0.98 3.65
CA VAL A 100 -24.57 -0.30 3.89
C VAL A 100 -23.86 -1.16 4.93
N GLN A 101 -22.54 -1.24 4.91
CA GLN A 101 -21.76 -1.98 5.91
C GLN A 101 -21.92 -1.44 7.34
N ILE A 102 -22.14 -0.13 7.49
CA ILE A 102 -22.32 0.51 8.80
C ILE A 102 -23.77 0.38 9.28
N LEU A 103 -24.75 0.62 8.39
CA LEU A 103 -26.15 0.71 8.75
C LEU A 103 -26.86 -0.65 8.84
N TYR A 104 -26.43 -1.59 8.01
CA TYR A 104 -27.05 -2.91 7.87
C TYR A 104 -25.99 -4.02 7.87
N PRO A 105 -25.28 -4.23 8.99
CA PRO A 105 -24.21 -5.22 9.08
C PRO A 105 -24.74 -6.67 9.14
N LEU A 106 -25.68 -7.03 8.27
CA LEU A 106 -26.20 -8.40 8.12
C LEU A 106 -25.22 -9.23 7.32
N LYS A 107 -24.89 -10.43 7.75
CA LYS A 107 -23.80 -11.29 7.27
C LYS A 107 -23.66 -11.31 5.73
N TYR A 108 -24.72 -11.68 5.02
CA TYR A 108 -24.67 -11.80 3.55
C TYR A 108 -24.65 -10.44 2.84
N LEU A 109 -25.40 -9.48 3.36
CA LEU A 109 -25.43 -8.12 2.82
C LEU A 109 -24.08 -7.43 3.02
N LEU A 110 -23.44 -7.65 4.17
CA LEU A 110 -22.12 -7.13 4.49
C LEU A 110 -21.07 -7.73 3.56
N ILE A 111 -21.09 -9.03 3.27
CA ILE A 111 -20.16 -9.65 2.30
C ILE A 111 -20.38 -9.03 0.90
N ALA A 112 -21.63 -8.92 0.43
CA ALA A 112 -21.92 -8.32 -0.85
C ALA A 112 -21.42 -6.85 -0.92
N ALA A 113 -21.69 -6.06 0.12
CA ALA A 113 -21.22 -4.69 0.21
C ALA A 113 -19.69 -4.60 0.25
N VAL A 114 -19.00 -5.51 0.94
CA VAL A 114 -17.52 -5.57 0.98
C VAL A 114 -16.94 -5.88 -0.39
N VAL A 115 -17.54 -6.80 -1.16
CA VAL A 115 -17.11 -7.11 -2.53
C VAL A 115 -17.27 -5.88 -3.44
N ILE A 116 -18.42 -5.21 -3.37
CA ILE A 116 -18.69 -3.99 -4.16
C ILE A 116 -17.71 -2.87 -3.76
N ASN A 117 -17.46 -2.69 -2.45
CA ASN A 117 -16.51 -1.70 -1.94
C ASN A 117 -15.09 -2.00 -2.43
N GLY A 118 -14.65 -3.26 -2.36
CA GLY A 118 -13.34 -3.70 -2.85
C GLY A 118 -13.15 -3.42 -4.34
N ALA A 119 -14.16 -3.76 -5.17
CA ALA A 119 -14.18 -3.44 -6.59
C ALA A 119 -14.08 -1.92 -6.84
N ALA A 120 -14.91 -1.13 -6.16
CA ALA A 120 -14.94 0.34 -6.28
C ALA A 120 -13.59 0.96 -5.90
N ARG A 121 -12.98 0.53 -4.79
CA ARG A 121 -11.65 1.00 -4.35
C ARG A 121 -10.56 0.68 -5.35
N THR A 122 -10.60 -0.51 -5.95
CA THR A 122 -9.63 -0.90 -6.99
C THR A 122 -9.70 0.02 -8.19
N VAL A 123 -10.91 0.27 -8.68
CA VAL A 123 -11.14 1.17 -9.81
C VAL A 123 -10.64 2.59 -9.51
N GLN A 124 -10.91 3.12 -8.32
CA GLN A 124 -10.38 4.42 -7.89
C GLN A 124 -8.85 4.43 -7.85
N PHE A 125 -8.24 3.40 -7.24
CA PHE A 125 -6.79 3.31 -7.09
C PHE A 125 -6.06 3.26 -8.44
N ILE A 126 -6.56 2.45 -9.38
CA ILE A 126 -5.98 2.32 -10.72
C ILE A 126 -6.11 3.62 -11.52
N SER A 127 -7.22 4.35 -11.36
CA SER A 127 -7.46 5.62 -12.06
C SER A 127 -6.66 6.80 -11.47
N ALA A 128 -6.21 6.69 -10.21
CA ALA A 128 -5.59 7.78 -9.46
C ALA A 128 -4.23 8.21 -10.03
N ASN A 129 -3.31 7.27 -10.26
CA ASN A 129 -1.97 7.57 -10.76
C ASN A 129 -1.96 8.18 -12.17
N PRO A 130 -2.71 7.63 -13.14
CA PRO A 130 -2.86 8.24 -14.44
C PRO A 130 -3.47 9.65 -14.40
N LEU A 131 -4.54 9.87 -13.64
CA LEU A 131 -5.15 11.20 -13.48
C LEU A 131 -4.16 12.22 -12.92
N MET A 132 -3.33 11.81 -11.97
CA MET A 132 -2.26 12.64 -11.41
C MET A 132 -1.19 12.97 -12.46
N ALA A 133 -0.80 11.98 -13.28
CA ALA A 133 0.18 12.16 -14.35
C ALA A 133 -0.33 13.13 -15.43
N GLU A 134 -1.60 13.01 -15.84
CA GLU A 134 -2.28 13.90 -16.79
C GLU A 134 -2.42 15.34 -16.24
N SER A 135 -2.54 15.48 -14.93
CA SER A 135 -2.65 16.79 -14.25
C SER A 135 -1.30 17.51 -14.08
N SER A 136 -0.19 16.98 -14.62
CA SER A 136 1.16 17.51 -14.37
C SER A 136 2.06 17.47 -15.60
N THR A 137 2.99 18.44 -15.74
CA THR A 137 4.04 18.38 -16.76
C THR A 137 5.09 17.32 -16.41
N LYS A 138 5.89 16.87 -17.41
CA LYS A 138 6.97 15.88 -17.21
C LYS A 138 7.93 16.31 -16.09
N GLU A 139 8.25 17.61 -15.97
CA GLU A 139 9.15 18.16 -14.94
C GLU A 139 8.50 18.21 -13.54
N GLN A 140 7.20 18.46 -13.47
CA GLN A 140 6.46 18.55 -12.21
C GLN A 140 6.07 17.18 -11.63
N ARG A 141 5.92 16.17 -12.51
CA ARG A 141 5.42 14.83 -12.17
C ARG A 141 6.15 14.19 -10.99
N PRO A 142 7.50 14.13 -10.92
CA PRO A 142 8.20 13.53 -9.77
C PRO A 142 7.90 14.25 -8.44
N HIS A 143 7.80 15.60 -8.49
CA HIS A 143 7.49 16.40 -7.30
C HIS A 143 6.05 16.19 -6.85
N LEU A 144 5.10 16.11 -7.78
CA LEU A 144 3.68 15.87 -7.48
C LEU A 144 3.48 14.50 -6.81
N PHE A 145 4.11 13.45 -7.36
CA PHE A 145 4.05 12.10 -6.75
C PHE A 145 4.67 12.07 -5.36
N SER A 146 5.79 12.77 -5.14
CA SER A 146 6.42 12.87 -3.82
C SER A 146 5.54 13.59 -2.80
N VAL A 147 4.91 14.70 -3.20
CA VAL A 147 3.97 15.45 -2.34
C VAL A 147 2.74 14.59 -2.03
N ASN A 148 2.19 13.89 -3.03
CA ASN A 148 1.07 12.98 -2.82
C ASN A 148 1.40 11.87 -1.81
N ALA A 149 2.56 11.23 -1.92
CA ALA A 149 3.00 10.21 -0.95
C ALA A 149 3.13 10.79 0.47
N ALA A 150 3.73 11.99 0.61
CA ALA A 150 3.84 12.66 1.91
C ALA A 150 2.46 13.00 2.51
N LEU A 151 1.53 13.49 1.69
CA LEU A 151 0.16 13.80 2.12
C LEU A 151 -0.62 12.54 2.52
N LEU A 152 -0.46 11.42 1.81
CA LEU A 152 -1.07 10.15 2.18
C LEU A 152 -0.54 9.64 3.53
N MET A 153 0.76 9.79 3.80
CA MET A 153 1.32 9.44 5.11
C MET A 153 0.77 10.36 6.21
N ALA A 154 0.75 11.67 5.97
CA ALA A 154 0.19 12.66 6.91
C ALA A 154 -1.30 12.42 7.18
N SER A 155 -2.08 12.10 6.14
CA SER A 155 -3.51 11.79 6.29
C SER A 155 -3.74 10.50 7.08
N GLY A 156 -2.87 9.49 6.92
CA GLY A 156 -2.90 8.27 7.73
C GLY A 156 -2.68 8.56 9.21
N VAL A 157 -1.73 9.46 9.54
CA VAL A 157 -1.49 9.92 10.94
C VAL A 157 -2.76 10.55 11.51
N VAL A 158 -3.31 11.55 10.82
CA VAL A 158 -4.50 12.28 11.28
C VAL A 158 -5.71 11.34 11.36
N GLY A 159 -5.93 10.53 10.33
CA GLY A 159 -7.07 9.61 10.28
C GLY A 159 -7.02 8.55 11.39
N SER A 160 -5.86 7.95 11.64
CA SER A 160 -5.71 6.96 12.72
C SER A 160 -5.88 7.60 14.10
N PHE A 161 -5.36 8.81 14.30
CA PHE A 161 -5.59 9.56 15.53
C PHE A 161 -7.07 9.83 15.75
N LEU A 162 -7.77 10.36 14.75
CA LEU A 162 -9.21 10.59 14.81
C LEU A 162 -9.98 9.29 15.06
N GLY A 163 -9.66 8.20 14.34
CA GLY A 163 -10.29 6.89 14.56
C GLY A 163 -10.15 6.38 15.99
N GLY A 164 -9.01 6.68 16.64
CA GLY A 164 -8.77 6.31 18.03
C GLY A 164 -9.54 7.16 19.04
N TYR A 165 -9.66 8.46 18.82
CA TYR A 165 -10.19 9.40 19.82
C TYR A 165 -11.65 9.82 19.61
N LEU A 166 -12.20 9.72 18.38
CA LEU A 166 -13.61 10.02 18.10
C LEU A 166 -14.60 9.23 18.97
N PRO A 167 -14.39 7.93 19.28
CA PRO A 167 -15.29 7.21 20.19
C PRO A 167 -15.38 7.87 21.58
N ASN A 168 -14.27 8.39 22.11
CA ASN A 168 -14.25 9.11 23.38
C ASN A 168 -14.98 10.47 23.28
N LEU A 169 -14.85 11.16 22.15
CA LEU A 169 -15.59 12.41 21.91
C LEU A 169 -17.10 12.16 21.90
N TYR A 170 -17.56 11.08 21.24
CA TYR A 170 -18.97 10.70 21.25
C TYR A 170 -19.46 10.24 22.61
N GLN A 171 -18.59 9.65 23.46
CA GLN A 171 -18.91 9.38 24.86
C GLN A 171 -19.32 10.66 25.58
N VAL A 172 -18.52 11.72 25.45
CA VAL A 172 -18.78 12.99 26.14
C VAL A 172 -20.03 13.68 25.56
N ALA A 173 -20.14 13.72 24.23
CA ALA A 173 -21.21 14.45 23.54
C ALA A 173 -22.59 13.78 23.67
N LEU A 174 -22.66 12.44 23.58
CA LEU A 174 -23.88 11.67 23.51
C LEU A 174 -24.14 10.78 24.74
N LYS A 175 -23.24 10.79 25.72
CA LYS A 175 -23.29 9.96 26.96
C LYS A 175 -23.39 8.46 26.67
N VAL A 176 -22.79 7.98 25.55
CA VAL A 176 -22.71 6.56 25.17
C VAL A 176 -21.36 5.99 25.62
N SER A 177 -21.26 4.67 25.86
CA SER A 177 -19.96 4.05 26.10
C SER A 177 -19.04 4.22 24.90
N PRO A 178 -17.74 4.59 25.06
CA PRO A 178 -16.81 4.78 23.96
C PRO A 178 -16.52 3.48 23.18
N GLU A 179 -16.84 2.33 23.77
CA GLU A 179 -16.69 1.01 23.17
C GLU A 179 -18.04 0.40 22.76
N SER A 180 -19.08 1.23 22.60
CA SER A 180 -20.38 0.81 22.11
C SER A 180 -20.42 0.71 20.59
N GLU A 181 -21.34 -0.10 20.07
CA GLU A 181 -21.67 -0.18 18.64
C GLU A 181 -21.96 1.21 18.08
N MET A 182 -22.70 2.02 18.82
CA MET A 182 -23.07 3.38 18.41
C MET A 182 -21.83 4.29 18.26
N ALA A 183 -20.91 4.26 19.24
CA ALA A 183 -19.70 5.09 19.17
C ALA A 183 -18.80 4.69 18.01
N PHE A 184 -18.61 3.40 17.76
CA PHE A 184 -17.86 2.90 16.61
C PHE A 184 -18.58 3.17 15.28
N GLY A 185 -19.90 2.98 15.22
CA GLY A 185 -20.71 3.30 14.04
C GLY A 185 -20.64 4.78 13.66
N LEU A 186 -20.75 5.69 14.63
CA LEU A 186 -20.60 7.13 14.42
C LEU A 186 -19.18 7.52 13.99
N THR A 187 -18.17 6.85 14.54
CA THR A 187 -16.77 7.05 14.11
C THR A 187 -16.59 6.64 12.65
N LEU A 188 -17.14 5.50 12.24
CA LEU A 188 -17.12 5.06 10.85
C LEU A 188 -17.94 5.97 9.94
N ALA A 189 -19.08 6.48 10.41
CA ALA A 189 -19.89 7.45 9.68
C ALA A 189 -19.12 8.76 9.46
N THR A 190 -18.30 9.20 10.43
CA THR A 190 -17.39 10.34 10.25
C THR A 190 -16.31 10.02 9.20
N GLY A 191 -15.74 8.81 9.22
CA GLY A 191 -14.85 8.34 8.15
C GLY A 191 -15.52 8.34 6.78
N LEU A 192 -16.79 7.87 6.70
CA LEU A 192 -17.58 7.92 5.48
C LEU A 192 -17.83 9.37 5.02
N ALA A 193 -18.10 10.28 5.94
CA ALA A 193 -18.26 11.71 5.62
C ALA A 193 -16.95 12.29 5.03
N PHE A 194 -15.79 11.98 5.58
CA PHE A 194 -14.51 12.35 4.96
C PHE A 194 -14.33 11.73 3.58
N PHE A 195 -14.72 10.47 3.39
CA PHE A 195 -14.63 9.83 2.09
C PHE A 195 -15.53 10.52 1.05
N ILE A 196 -16.78 10.83 1.40
CA ILE A 196 -17.70 11.60 0.53
C ILE A 196 -17.13 13.00 0.26
N LEU A 197 -16.62 13.69 1.28
CA LEU A 197 -16.00 14.99 1.14
C LEU A 197 -14.78 14.96 0.20
N SER A 198 -14.03 13.86 0.18
CA SER A 198 -12.90 13.67 -0.71
C SER A 198 -13.29 13.62 -2.20
N LEU A 199 -14.55 13.28 -2.52
CA LEU A 199 -15.03 13.26 -3.90
C LEU A 199 -15.32 14.68 -4.43
N ILE A 200 -15.58 15.64 -3.55
CA ILE A 200 -15.92 17.02 -3.95
C ILE A 200 -14.80 17.68 -4.78
N PRO A 201 -13.52 17.66 -4.38
CA PRO A 201 -12.46 18.20 -5.21
C PRO A 201 -12.38 17.55 -6.60
N ILE A 202 -12.66 16.24 -6.71
CA ILE A 202 -12.63 15.52 -7.99
C ILE A 202 -13.72 16.04 -8.95
N VAL A 203 -14.88 16.46 -8.42
CA VAL A 203 -15.95 17.07 -9.24
C VAL A 203 -15.47 18.34 -9.94
N PHE A 204 -14.55 19.08 -9.34
CA PHE A 204 -14.01 20.33 -9.87
C PHE A 204 -12.76 20.18 -10.74
N ILE A 205 -12.26 18.97 -10.93
CA ILE A 205 -11.21 18.67 -11.90
C ILE A 205 -11.78 18.87 -13.29
N CYS A 206 -11.12 19.66 -14.13
CA CYS A 206 -11.51 19.80 -15.52
C CYS A 206 -10.87 18.68 -16.33
N ASP A 207 -11.64 18.08 -17.23
CA ASP A 207 -11.10 17.21 -18.28
C ASP A 207 -10.42 18.15 -19.30
N ASP A 208 -9.16 18.54 -19.06
CA ASP A 208 -8.39 19.25 -20.06
C ASP A 208 -8.12 18.26 -21.21
N GLU A 209 -8.44 18.68 -22.43
CA GLU A 209 -7.95 18.02 -23.66
C GLU A 209 -6.43 18.24 -23.78
N THR A 210 -5.67 17.73 -22.82
CA THR A 210 -4.25 17.59 -23.02
C THR A 210 -4.09 16.44 -24.00
N THR A 211 -3.74 16.79 -25.23
CA THR A 211 -3.19 15.89 -26.23
C THR A 211 -2.09 15.08 -25.54
N VAL A 212 -2.48 13.90 -25.05
CA VAL A 212 -1.52 12.84 -24.78
C VAL A 212 -0.99 12.50 -26.17
N GLU A 213 0.25 12.91 -26.46
CA GLU A 213 1.01 12.21 -27.47
C GLU A 213 0.96 10.74 -27.01
N GLU A 214 0.15 9.96 -27.71
CA GLU A 214 0.11 8.52 -27.63
C GLU A 214 1.54 8.04 -27.91
N GLU A 215 2.34 7.87 -26.86
CA GLU A 215 3.44 6.94 -26.97
C GLU A 215 2.79 5.59 -27.21
N ASP A 216 2.76 5.23 -28.48
CA ASP A 216 2.32 3.97 -29.05
C ASP A 216 2.92 2.81 -28.22
N SER A 217 2.17 2.37 -27.21
CA SER A 217 2.45 1.16 -26.44
C SER A 217 1.92 -0.07 -27.18
N GLY A 218 1.77 0.03 -28.50
CA GLY A 218 1.58 -1.06 -29.42
C GLY A 218 2.82 -1.95 -29.45
N GLY A 219 3.06 -2.69 -28.39
CA GLY A 219 4.04 -3.77 -28.39
C GLY A 219 3.54 -4.87 -29.31
N GLU A 220 4.16 -5.01 -30.48
CA GLU A 220 4.07 -6.20 -31.31
C GLU A 220 4.33 -7.43 -30.42
N VAL A 221 3.33 -8.31 -30.34
CA VAL A 221 3.44 -9.59 -29.64
C VAL A 221 4.51 -10.42 -30.34
N PRO A 222 5.61 -10.81 -29.72
CA PRO A 222 6.62 -11.63 -30.37
C PRO A 222 6.01 -12.96 -30.80
N GLU A 223 6.01 -13.24 -32.08
CA GLU A 223 5.66 -14.55 -32.63
C GLU A 223 6.66 -15.58 -32.08
N GLY A 224 6.20 -16.52 -31.33
CA GLY A 224 7.01 -17.71 -31.05
C GLY A 224 6.98 -18.31 -29.64
N ALA A 225 6.21 -17.87 -28.61
CA ALA A 225 6.22 -18.50 -27.27
C ALA A 225 4.95 -19.29 -26.91
N VAL A 226 5.05 -20.50 -26.42
CA VAL A 226 3.94 -21.36 -25.96
C VAL A 226 3.85 -21.23 -24.42
N GLY A 227 2.64 -20.90 -23.88
CA GLY A 227 2.40 -20.78 -22.45
C GLY A 227 1.93 -19.38 -22.00
N ILE A 228 1.51 -19.27 -20.76
CA ILE A 228 1.03 -18.01 -20.12
C ILE A 228 2.05 -16.87 -20.26
N GLY A 229 3.35 -17.15 -20.19
CA GLY A 229 4.41 -16.17 -20.34
C GLY A 229 4.44 -15.50 -21.72
N ARG A 230 4.00 -16.21 -22.77
CA ARG A 230 3.90 -15.72 -24.14
C ARG A 230 2.72 -14.78 -24.34
N PHE A 231 1.60 -15.12 -23.73
CA PHE A 231 0.41 -14.26 -23.72
C PHE A 231 0.71 -12.91 -23.02
N LEU A 232 1.63 -12.92 -22.03
CA LEU A 232 2.05 -11.73 -21.28
C LEU A 232 3.28 -11.02 -21.86
N GLY A 233 3.87 -11.49 -22.95
CA GLY A 233 5.05 -10.88 -23.58
C GLY A 233 6.33 -10.91 -22.74
N LEU A 234 6.48 -11.91 -21.85
CA LEU A 234 7.56 -12.00 -20.88
C LEU A 234 8.75 -12.79 -21.42
N SER A 235 9.95 -12.23 -21.30
CA SER A 235 11.19 -12.85 -21.83
C SER A 235 11.79 -13.91 -20.90
N ASP A 236 11.66 -13.75 -19.56
CA ASP A 236 12.19 -14.68 -18.55
C ASP A 236 11.19 -14.98 -17.45
N THR A 237 10.38 -16.01 -17.66
CA THR A 237 9.38 -16.46 -16.65
C THR A 237 10.02 -17.01 -15.37
N LYS A 238 11.26 -17.54 -15.44
CA LYS A 238 11.96 -18.04 -14.26
C LYS A 238 12.41 -16.91 -13.36
N LEU A 239 12.90 -15.81 -13.92
CA LEU A 239 13.25 -14.60 -13.20
C LEU A 239 12.03 -14.01 -12.49
N ILE A 240 10.90 -13.94 -13.20
CA ILE A 240 9.66 -13.42 -12.64
C ILE A 240 9.14 -14.31 -11.50
N ALA A 241 9.20 -15.62 -11.65
CA ALA A 241 8.85 -16.56 -10.57
C ALA A 241 9.74 -16.37 -9.33
N LYS A 242 11.05 -16.15 -9.53
CA LYS A 242 12.00 -15.86 -8.43
C LYS A 242 11.69 -14.54 -7.73
N LEU A 243 11.19 -13.53 -8.42
CA LEU A 243 10.74 -12.26 -7.83
C LEU A 243 9.41 -12.42 -7.10
N ALA A 244 8.46 -13.15 -7.69
CA ALA A 244 7.10 -13.30 -7.16
C ALA A 244 7.06 -14.21 -5.92
N LEU A 245 7.89 -15.26 -5.84
CA LEU A 245 7.85 -16.24 -4.74
C LEU A 245 8.16 -15.63 -3.36
N PRO A 246 9.23 -14.84 -3.17
CA PRO A 246 9.43 -14.13 -1.90
C PRO A 246 8.28 -13.17 -1.58
N GLY A 247 7.77 -12.45 -2.58
CA GLY A 247 6.61 -11.57 -2.43
C GLY A 247 5.35 -12.31 -1.96
N LEU A 248 5.09 -13.51 -2.49
CA LEU A 248 3.99 -14.38 -2.05
C LEU A 248 4.14 -14.75 -0.58
N LEU A 249 5.33 -15.17 -0.16
CA LEU A 249 5.59 -15.57 1.23
C LEU A 249 5.42 -14.39 2.20
N VAL A 250 5.85 -13.19 1.80
CA VAL A 250 5.59 -11.97 2.58
C VAL A 250 4.09 -11.67 2.62
N GLY A 251 3.38 -11.77 1.50
CA GLY A 251 1.93 -11.58 1.44
C GLY A 251 1.16 -12.56 2.32
N LEU A 252 1.53 -13.85 2.26
CA LEU A 252 0.98 -14.90 3.12
C LEU A 252 1.24 -14.59 4.61
N GLY A 253 2.47 -14.24 4.98
CA GLY A 253 2.80 -13.90 6.37
C GLY A 253 2.06 -12.65 6.84
N ALA A 254 2.07 -11.58 6.04
CA ALA A 254 1.42 -10.33 6.40
C ALA A 254 -0.10 -10.47 6.56
N GLY A 255 -0.78 -11.20 5.65
CA GLY A 255 -2.22 -11.40 5.72
C GLY A 255 -2.68 -12.17 6.95
N LEU A 256 -1.84 -13.04 7.53
CA LEU A 256 -2.19 -13.79 8.75
C LEU A 256 -2.51 -12.89 9.95
N PHE A 257 -1.87 -11.73 10.10
CA PHE A 257 -2.02 -10.93 11.31
C PHE A 257 -2.22 -9.42 11.08
N VAL A 258 -1.66 -8.84 10.00
CA VAL A 258 -1.72 -7.36 9.80
C VAL A 258 -3.15 -6.83 9.75
N PRO A 259 -4.13 -7.49 9.10
CA PRO A 259 -5.52 -7.05 9.12
C PRO A 259 -6.13 -7.00 10.52
N PHE A 260 -5.60 -7.79 11.47
CA PHE A 260 -6.16 -8.00 12.80
C PHE A 260 -5.37 -7.32 13.92
N VAL A 261 -4.37 -6.49 13.58
CA VAL A 261 -3.51 -5.84 14.59
C VAL A 261 -4.32 -5.01 15.59
N ASN A 262 -5.35 -4.28 15.13
CA ASN A 262 -6.24 -3.52 16.02
C ASN A 262 -7.03 -4.44 16.96
N VAL A 263 -7.47 -5.61 16.49
CA VAL A 263 -8.15 -6.63 17.28
C VAL A 263 -7.21 -7.25 18.31
N PHE A 264 -6.00 -7.59 17.90
CA PHE A 264 -4.96 -8.10 18.78
C PHE A 264 -4.64 -7.14 19.92
N PHE A 265 -4.43 -5.85 19.62
CA PHE A 265 -4.24 -4.84 20.65
C PHE A 265 -5.44 -4.71 21.59
N LYS A 266 -6.66 -4.80 21.05
CA LYS A 266 -7.90 -4.68 21.84
C LYS A 266 -8.15 -5.90 22.71
N ASN A 267 -8.25 -7.08 22.10
CA ASN A 267 -8.74 -8.29 22.75
C ASN A 267 -7.64 -9.00 23.56
N HIS A 268 -6.41 -9.01 23.04
CA HIS A 268 -5.30 -9.72 23.70
C HIS A 268 -4.52 -8.87 24.70
N LEU A 269 -4.36 -7.57 24.42
CA LEU A 269 -3.57 -6.66 25.26
C LEU A 269 -4.42 -5.66 26.06
N GLY A 270 -5.74 -5.64 25.87
CA GLY A 270 -6.64 -4.74 26.60
C GLY A 270 -6.47 -3.25 26.26
N ALA A 271 -5.91 -2.94 25.10
CA ALA A 271 -5.67 -1.55 24.69
C ALA A 271 -6.98 -0.78 24.49
N THR A 272 -7.01 0.48 24.88
CA THR A 272 -8.10 1.38 24.53
C THR A 272 -8.04 1.77 23.04
N THR A 273 -9.17 2.16 22.47
CA THR A 273 -9.22 2.60 21.06
C THR A 273 -8.30 3.79 20.81
N GLY A 274 -8.19 4.73 21.77
CA GLY A 274 -7.26 5.85 21.70
C GLY A 274 -5.78 5.42 21.64
N GLN A 275 -5.39 4.40 22.43
CA GLN A 275 -4.03 3.84 22.38
C GLN A 275 -3.76 3.19 21.02
N ILE A 276 -4.71 2.44 20.46
CA ILE A 276 -4.58 1.83 19.13
C ILE A 276 -4.41 2.90 18.05
N GLY A 277 -5.25 3.95 18.06
CA GLY A 277 -5.12 5.07 17.13
C GLY A 277 -3.79 5.81 17.25
N THR A 278 -3.28 6.01 18.48
CA THR A 278 -1.96 6.59 18.73
C THR A 278 -0.84 5.72 18.17
N ILE A 279 -0.88 4.41 18.42
CA ILE A 279 0.11 3.45 17.88
C ILE A 279 0.13 3.50 16.37
N PHE A 280 -1.03 3.48 15.69
CA PHE A 280 -1.11 3.52 14.23
C PHE A 280 -0.65 4.87 13.66
N SER A 281 -0.92 5.97 14.36
CA SER A 281 -0.41 7.30 13.99
C SER A 281 1.12 7.35 14.05
N ILE A 282 1.71 6.89 15.15
CA ILE A 282 3.18 6.82 15.31
C ILE A 282 3.77 5.83 14.28
N GLN A 283 3.09 4.72 14.00
CA GLN A 283 3.49 3.75 12.98
C GLN A 283 3.61 4.41 11.60
N SER A 284 2.66 5.24 11.21
CA SER A 284 2.70 5.97 9.93
C SER A 284 3.90 6.92 9.85
N ILE A 285 4.23 7.61 10.95
CA ILE A 285 5.41 8.47 11.04
C ILE A 285 6.70 7.66 10.91
N LEU A 286 6.84 6.59 11.68
CA LEU A 286 8.06 5.76 11.67
C LEU A 286 8.23 5.02 10.34
N THR A 287 7.15 4.59 9.71
CA THR A 287 7.18 4.05 8.35
C THR A 287 7.73 5.07 7.35
N THR A 288 7.28 6.33 7.44
CA THR A 288 7.79 7.41 6.60
C THR A 288 9.30 7.62 6.80
N VAL A 289 9.75 7.68 8.06
CA VAL A 289 11.18 7.80 8.39
C VAL A 289 11.97 6.61 7.83
N GLY A 290 11.45 5.38 7.99
CA GLY A 290 12.08 4.16 7.46
C GLY A 290 12.25 4.21 5.95
N ILE A 291 11.22 4.63 5.21
CA ILE A 291 11.28 4.79 3.75
C ILE A 291 12.34 5.83 3.33
N LEU A 292 12.45 6.93 4.06
CA LEU A 292 13.46 7.98 3.78
C LEU A 292 14.90 7.53 4.09
N VAL A 293 15.08 6.65 5.06
CA VAL A 293 16.39 6.09 5.44
C VAL A 293 16.81 4.93 4.53
N ALA A 294 15.86 4.24 3.90
CA ALA A 294 16.12 3.07 3.07
C ALA A 294 17.22 3.28 1.99
N PRO A 295 17.25 4.38 1.21
CA PRO A 295 18.30 4.61 0.21
C PRO A 295 19.69 4.77 0.83
N LEU A 296 19.81 5.32 2.06
CA LEU A 296 21.08 5.47 2.75
C LEU A 296 21.68 4.12 3.16
N LEU A 297 20.83 3.18 3.55
CA LEU A 297 21.25 1.82 3.84
C LEU A 297 21.67 1.10 2.55
N ALA A 298 20.86 1.21 1.50
CA ALA A 298 21.15 0.60 0.21
C ALA A 298 22.47 1.11 -0.41
N ALA A 299 22.79 2.39 -0.23
CA ALA A 299 24.05 2.95 -0.70
C ALA A 299 25.30 2.40 0.03
N ARG A 300 25.13 1.79 1.21
CA ARG A 300 26.24 1.21 2.00
C ARG A 300 26.44 -0.27 1.78
N ILE A 301 25.35 -1.04 1.68
CA ILE A 301 25.41 -2.50 1.66
C ILE A 301 24.71 -3.15 0.47
N GLY A 302 24.25 -2.33 -0.49
CA GLY A 302 23.48 -2.78 -1.64
C GLY A 302 21.97 -2.89 -1.36
N LYS A 303 21.14 -3.00 -2.42
CA LYS A 303 19.66 -3.04 -2.32
C LYS A 303 19.17 -4.37 -1.78
N VAL A 304 19.67 -5.48 -2.33
CA VAL A 304 19.27 -6.85 -1.92
C VAL A 304 19.62 -7.11 -0.46
N ARG A 305 20.86 -6.81 -0.09
CA ARG A 305 21.33 -6.99 1.29
C ARG A 305 20.57 -6.12 2.27
N SER A 306 20.25 -4.87 1.89
CA SER A 306 19.44 -3.96 2.72
C SER A 306 18.04 -4.47 2.98
N VAL A 307 17.37 -5.02 1.96
CA VAL A 307 16.05 -5.65 2.09
C VAL A 307 16.12 -6.83 3.07
N VAL A 308 17.08 -7.73 2.88
CA VAL A 308 17.24 -8.93 3.71
C VAL A 308 17.54 -8.56 5.16
N VAL A 309 18.47 -7.64 5.39
CA VAL A 309 18.82 -7.18 6.74
C VAL A 309 17.63 -6.54 7.43
N ALA A 310 16.87 -5.66 6.76
CA ALA A 310 15.70 -5.03 7.33
C ALA A 310 14.59 -6.05 7.68
N GLN A 311 14.32 -7.00 6.78
CA GLN A 311 13.33 -8.05 7.00
C GLN A 311 13.74 -8.98 8.15
N LEU A 312 14.98 -9.47 8.16
CA LEU A 312 15.48 -10.35 9.23
C LEU A 312 15.54 -9.62 10.59
N LEU A 313 15.95 -8.36 10.61
CA LEU A 313 15.96 -7.54 11.83
C LEU A 313 14.54 -7.28 12.36
N SER A 314 13.51 -7.39 11.52
CA SER A 314 12.11 -7.29 11.95
C SER A 314 11.63 -8.52 12.73
N ILE A 315 12.28 -9.69 12.59
CA ILE A 315 11.86 -10.96 13.20
C ILE A 315 11.89 -10.94 14.73
N PRO A 316 12.97 -10.47 15.40
CA PRO A 316 12.97 -10.34 16.86
C PRO A 316 11.80 -9.52 17.39
N PHE A 317 11.46 -8.42 16.71
CA PHE A 317 10.29 -7.60 17.09
C PHE A 317 8.98 -8.36 16.86
N LEU A 318 8.85 -9.11 15.76
CA LEU A 318 7.67 -9.95 15.51
C LEU A 318 7.49 -11.02 16.60
N LEU A 319 8.58 -11.66 17.03
CA LEU A 319 8.56 -12.62 18.13
C LEU A 319 8.25 -11.95 19.47
N THR A 320 8.73 -10.73 19.70
CA THR A 320 8.37 -9.94 20.89
C THR A 320 6.87 -9.65 20.90
N ILE A 321 6.26 -9.31 19.76
CA ILE A 321 4.80 -9.12 19.63
C ILE A 321 4.06 -10.42 19.99
N ALA A 322 4.55 -11.56 19.49
CA ALA A 322 3.93 -12.87 19.70
C ALA A 322 3.96 -13.34 21.16
N LEU A 323 5.04 -13.05 21.89
CA LEU A 323 5.34 -13.67 23.18
C LEU A 323 5.15 -12.74 24.39
N SER A 324 5.05 -11.41 24.18
CA SER A 324 4.90 -10.45 25.28
C SER A 324 3.44 -10.11 25.52
N SER A 325 3.07 -10.04 26.81
CA SER A 325 1.75 -9.58 27.25
C SER A 325 1.73 -8.09 27.63
N SER A 326 2.86 -7.39 27.54
CA SER A 326 2.96 -5.96 27.89
C SER A 326 2.56 -5.09 26.71
N LEU A 327 1.48 -4.32 26.84
CA LEU A 327 1.01 -3.38 25.82
C LEU A 327 2.13 -2.47 25.27
N TYR A 328 2.93 -1.90 26.16
CA TYR A 328 3.97 -0.92 25.78
C TYR A 328 5.14 -1.59 25.03
N ILE A 329 5.55 -2.79 25.46
CA ILE A 329 6.61 -3.56 24.79
C ILE A 329 6.12 -3.98 23.39
N VAL A 330 4.90 -4.50 23.29
CA VAL A 330 4.30 -4.91 22.02
C VAL A 330 4.08 -3.71 21.09
N ALA A 331 3.63 -2.58 21.63
CA ALA A 331 3.51 -1.35 20.85
C ALA A 331 4.87 -0.93 20.27
N ALA A 332 5.92 -0.83 21.08
CA ALA A 332 7.27 -0.48 20.63
C ALA A 332 7.79 -1.48 19.57
N ALA A 333 7.60 -2.79 19.81
CA ALA A 333 7.98 -3.82 18.86
C ALA A 333 7.21 -3.72 17.53
N THR A 334 5.90 -3.42 17.57
CA THR A 334 5.06 -3.22 16.39
C THR A 334 5.54 -2.03 15.55
N LEU A 335 5.88 -0.92 16.22
CA LEU A 335 6.39 0.28 15.59
C LEU A 335 7.71 0.01 14.86
N MET A 336 8.67 -0.61 15.54
CA MET A 336 9.99 -0.93 14.97
C MET A 336 9.89 -1.95 13.82
N ARG A 337 9.12 -3.03 14.03
CA ARG A 337 8.86 -4.03 12.98
C ARG A 337 8.25 -3.39 11.74
N GLY A 338 7.24 -2.56 11.93
CA GLY A 338 6.55 -1.91 10.83
C GLY A 338 7.46 -0.97 10.03
N ALA A 339 8.30 -0.18 10.69
CA ALA A 339 9.28 0.67 10.04
C ALA A 339 10.28 -0.15 9.21
N LEU A 340 10.84 -1.23 9.79
CA LEU A 340 11.81 -2.10 9.11
C LEU A 340 11.21 -2.82 7.91
N MET A 341 10.00 -3.38 8.03
CA MET A 341 9.35 -4.07 6.91
C MET A 341 8.99 -3.13 5.76
N ASN A 342 8.45 -1.96 6.06
CA ASN A 342 8.01 -1.04 5.02
C ASN A 342 9.17 -0.29 4.33
N MET A 343 10.33 -0.11 5.00
CA MET A 343 11.52 0.44 4.35
C MET A 343 12.06 -0.45 3.23
N SER A 344 11.74 -1.73 3.22
CA SER A 344 12.16 -2.67 2.18
C SER A 344 11.42 -2.45 0.86
N ASN A 345 10.18 -1.93 0.88
CA ASN A 345 9.32 -1.82 -0.30
C ASN A 345 9.93 -0.98 -1.44
N PRO A 346 10.43 0.27 -1.23
CA PRO A 346 11.04 1.04 -2.29
C PRO A 346 12.33 0.42 -2.81
N LEU A 347 13.08 -0.30 -1.97
CA LEU A 347 14.29 -0.99 -2.40
C LEU A 347 13.98 -2.18 -3.30
N LEU A 348 12.95 -2.98 -2.96
CA LEU A 348 12.44 -4.07 -3.78
C LEU A 348 11.98 -3.57 -5.15
N ALA A 349 11.16 -2.51 -5.18
CA ALA A 349 10.66 -1.92 -6.41
C ALA A 349 11.83 -1.41 -7.28
N ASN A 350 12.76 -0.68 -6.71
CA ASN A 350 13.94 -0.20 -7.43
C ASN A 350 14.80 -1.34 -7.99
N PHE A 351 15.08 -2.36 -7.19
CA PHE A 351 15.86 -3.52 -7.64
C PHE A 351 15.15 -4.25 -8.79
N THR A 352 13.84 -4.46 -8.69
CA THR A 352 13.03 -5.06 -9.77
C THR A 352 13.14 -4.26 -11.07
N MET A 353 13.07 -2.91 -10.98
CA MET A 353 13.23 -2.04 -12.15
C MET A 353 14.62 -2.10 -12.77
N ASP A 354 15.67 -2.39 -11.99
CA ASP A 354 17.05 -2.52 -12.49
C ASP A 354 17.25 -3.79 -13.33
N ILE A 355 16.63 -4.90 -12.93
CA ILE A 355 16.86 -6.21 -13.53
C ILE A 355 15.84 -6.58 -14.62
N ILE A 356 14.70 -5.89 -14.68
CA ILE A 356 13.63 -6.16 -15.65
C ILE A 356 13.72 -5.17 -16.82
N LYS A 357 13.54 -5.69 -18.03
CA LYS A 357 13.54 -4.88 -19.26
C LYS A 357 12.44 -3.81 -19.20
N PRO A 358 12.69 -2.57 -19.68
CA PRO A 358 11.73 -1.47 -19.59
C PRO A 358 10.32 -1.81 -20.08
N LYS A 359 10.20 -2.56 -21.18
CA LYS A 359 8.90 -2.98 -21.75
C LYS A 359 8.11 -3.96 -20.88
N GLU A 360 8.77 -4.70 -19.98
CA GLU A 360 8.15 -5.73 -19.13
C GLU A 360 7.87 -5.26 -17.72
N ARG A 361 8.40 -4.10 -17.30
CA ARG A 361 8.34 -3.59 -15.91
C ARG A 361 6.92 -3.51 -15.38
N ALA A 362 5.99 -2.92 -16.14
CA ALA A 362 4.61 -2.78 -15.74
C ALA A 362 3.91 -4.13 -15.55
N THR A 363 4.17 -5.09 -16.42
CA THR A 363 3.59 -6.45 -16.34
C THR A 363 4.14 -7.21 -15.13
N VAL A 364 5.46 -7.13 -14.88
CA VAL A 364 6.10 -7.80 -13.74
C VAL A 364 5.62 -7.21 -12.42
N GLU A 365 5.50 -5.88 -12.31
CA GLU A 365 4.96 -5.20 -11.14
C GLU A 365 3.50 -5.62 -10.87
N SER A 366 2.70 -5.70 -11.93
CA SER A 366 1.29 -6.15 -11.81
C SER A 366 1.20 -7.61 -11.34
N ILE A 367 2.03 -8.51 -11.87
CA ILE A 367 2.08 -9.91 -11.43
C ILE A 367 2.51 -9.99 -9.97
N GLY A 368 3.55 -9.27 -9.57
CA GLY A 368 4.03 -9.22 -8.19
C GLY A 368 2.94 -8.75 -7.24
N GLY A 369 2.24 -7.67 -7.60
CA GLY A 369 1.10 -7.15 -6.83
C GLY A 369 -0.06 -8.13 -6.73
N MET A 370 -0.43 -8.81 -7.82
CA MET A 370 -1.50 -9.82 -7.82
C MET A 370 -1.14 -11.02 -6.92
N VAL A 371 0.08 -11.53 -7.04
CA VAL A 371 0.57 -12.66 -6.25
C VAL A 371 0.61 -12.33 -4.76
N TRP A 372 1.08 -11.12 -4.42
CA TRP A 372 1.10 -10.63 -3.04
C TRP A 372 -0.33 -10.49 -2.48
N ASN A 373 -1.25 -9.86 -3.23
CA ASN A 373 -2.65 -9.71 -2.82
C ASN A 373 -3.38 -11.04 -2.66
N LEU A 374 -3.09 -12.03 -3.52
CA LEU A 374 -3.67 -13.37 -3.40
C LEU A 374 -3.17 -14.06 -2.13
N GLY A 375 -1.86 -13.98 -1.86
CA GLY A 375 -1.27 -14.47 -0.61
C GLY A 375 -1.91 -13.82 0.61
N TRP A 376 -2.05 -12.50 0.60
CA TRP A 376 -2.73 -11.73 1.63
C TRP A 376 -4.18 -12.16 1.84
N ALA A 377 -4.96 -12.31 0.76
CA ALA A 377 -6.37 -12.71 0.83
C ALA A 377 -6.54 -14.09 1.50
N VAL A 378 -5.83 -15.09 0.98
CA VAL A 378 -5.94 -16.47 1.48
C VAL A 378 -5.49 -16.54 2.94
N SER A 379 -4.36 -15.91 3.27
CA SER A 379 -3.84 -15.98 4.64
C SER A 379 -4.67 -15.16 5.63
N ALA A 380 -5.32 -14.08 5.23
CA ALA A 380 -6.24 -13.35 6.09
C ALA A 380 -7.43 -14.22 6.52
N ARG A 381 -7.97 -15.03 5.59
CA ARG A 381 -9.01 -16.00 5.93
C ARG A 381 -8.53 -17.03 6.95
N VAL A 382 -7.32 -17.55 6.75
CA VAL A 382 -6.70 -18.53 7.65
C VAL A 382 -6.34 -17.89 9.00
N GLY A 383 -5.78 -16.68 8.98
CA GLY A 383 -5.37 -15.92 10.17
C GLY A 383 -6.55 -15.59 11.08
N GLY A 384 -7.69 -15.16 10.51
CA GLY A 384 -8.91 -14.92 11.26
C GLY A 384 -9.41 -16.19 11.96
N TRP A 385 -9.44 -17.31 11.25
CA TRP A 385 -9.81 -18.60 11.82
C TRP A 385 -8.85 -19.06 12.94
N ILE A 386 -7.54 -18.93 12.74
CA ILE A 386 -6.56 -19.31 13.78
C ILE A 386 -6.73 -18.42 15.03
N MET A 387 -6.99 -17.11 14.86
CA MET A 387 -7.19 -16.21 16.00
C MET A 387 -8.46 -16.50 16.77
N SER A 388 -9.55 -16.90 16.08
CA SER A 388 -10.82 -17.27 16.70
C SER A 388 -10.75 -18.61 17.43
N GLU A 389 -10.18 -19.65 16.78
CA GLU A 389 -10.30 -21.04 17.26
C GLU A 389 -9.07 -21.56 18.00
N VAL A 390 -7.88 -20.98 17.77
CA VAL A 390 -6.63 -21.55 18.25
C VAL A 390 -5.87 -20.58 19.16
N SER A 391 -5.36 -19.47 18.64
CA SER A 391 -4.51 -18.55 19.39
C SER A 391 -4.21 -17.27 18.62
N TYR A 392 -4.15 -16.13 19.33
CA TYR A 392 -3.63 -14.89 18.78
C TYR A 392 -2.11 -14.90 18.50
N THR A 393 -1.35 -15.79 19.15
CA THR A 393 0.11 -15.87 19.02
C THR A 393 0.53 -16.64 17.76
N LEU A 394 -0.20 -17.70 17.41
CA LEU A 394 0.20 -18.62 16.32
C LEU A 394 0.36 -17.94 14.95
N PRO A 395 -0.49 -17.01 14.51
CA PRO A 395 -0.31 -16.29 13.25
C PRO A 395 1.04 -15.55 13.16
N TYR A 396 1.50 -14.96 14.26
CA TYR A 396 2.80 -14.26 14.31
C TYR A 396 3.98 -15.22 14.19
N LEU A 397 3.91 -16.41 14.82
CA LEU A 397 4.96 -17.43 14.72
C LEU A 397 5.06 -18.00 13.30
N ILE A 398 3.93 -18.32 12.67
CA ILE A 398 3.88 -18.77 11.27
C ILE A 398 4.46 -17.68 10.36
N THR A 399 4.08 -16.42 10.60
CA THR A 399 4.62 -15.29 9.83
C THR A 399 6.13 -15.15 9.98
N ALA A 400 6.69 -15.37 11.18
CA ALA A 400 8.13 -15.32 11.40
C ALA A 400 8.86 -16.35 10.52
N VAL A 401 8.35 -17.58 10.43
CA VAL A 401 8.91 -18.64 9.56
C VAL A 401 8.81 -18.23 8.08
N LEU A 402 7.65 -17.74 7.64
CA LEU A 402 7.43 -17.29 6.26
C LEU A 402 8.37 -16.13 5.87
N TYR A 403 8.57 -15.16 6.76
CA TYR A 403 9.43 -14.01 6.52
C TYR A 403 10.90 -14.40 6.48
N VAL A 404 11.38 -15.26 7.39
CA VAL A 404 12.74 -15.81 7.35
C VAL A 404 12.95 -16.54 6.02
N THR A 405 12.02 -17.44 5.65
CA THR A 405 12.11 -18.20 4.40
C THR A 405 12.14 -17.28 3.18
N SER A 406 11.25 -16.28 3.15
CA SER A 406 11.21 -15.28 2.08
C SER A 406 12.53 -14.53 1.95
N SER A 407 13.07 -14.02 3.07
CA SER A 407 14.32 -13.24 3.09
C SER A 407 15.52 -14.08 2.64
N LEU A 408 15.60 -15.34 3.08
CA LEU A 408 16.66 -16.24 2.67
C LEU A 408 16.58 -16.62 1.18
N LEU A 409 15.36 -16.88 0.67
CA LEU A 409 15.14 -17.14 -0.75
C LEU A 409 15.49 -15.92 -1.60
N TYR A 410 15.08 -14.72 -1.18
CA TYR A 410 15.39 -13.48 -1.88
C TYR A 410 16.91 -13.25 -1.94
N TYR A 411 17.62 -13.45 -0.83
CA TYR A 411 19.07 -13.39 -0.78
C TYR A 411 19.72 -14.42 -1.72
N TYR A 412 19.29 -15.68 -1.65
CA TYR A 412 19.81 -16.76 -2.47
C TYR A 412 19.64 -16.51 -3.96
N PHE A 413 18.49 -15.95 -4.37
CA PHE A 413 18.21 -15.69 -5.77
C PHE A 413 18.96 -14.46 -6.30
N PHE A 414 19.16 -13.42 -5.49
CA PHE A 414 19.49 -12.10 -6.02
C PHE A 414 20.82 -11.51 -5.51
N ALA A 415 21.46 -12.06 -4.49
CA ALA A 415 22.73 -11.52 -3.99
C ALA A 415 23.81 -11.46 -5.09
N ARG A 416 23.94 -12.51 -5.89
CA ARG A 416 24.90 -12.56 -7.01
C ARG A 416 24.52 -11.64 -8.19
N TYR A 417 23.24 -11.37 -8.39
CA TYR A 417 22.80 -10.41 -9.41
C TYR A 417 23.21 -8.99 -9.03
N GLU A 418 23.14 -8.65 -7.77
CA GLU A 418 23.56 -7.35 -7.24
C GLU A 418 25.06 -7.15 -7.41
N ASP A 419 25.88 -8.12 -6.98
CA ASP A 419 27.34 -8.07 -7.12
C ASP A 419 27.76 -7.88 -8.60
N GLY A 420 27.13 -8.56 -9.53
CA GLY A 420 27.39 -8.41 -10.97
C GLY A 420 26.91 -7.08 -11.59
N LEU A 421 25.91 -6.43 -11.00
CA LEU A 421 25.49 -5.09 -11.42
C LEU A 421 26.45 -4.01 -10.92
N GLU A 422 26.93 -4.11 -9.70
CA GLU A 422 27.91 -3.20 -9.12
C GLU A 422 29.22 -3.25 -9.92
N GLU A 423 29.73 -4.44 -10.25
CA GLU A 423 30.94 -4.62 -11.05
C GLU A 423 30.84 -3.98 -12.43
N ARG A 424 29.66 -4.09 -13.11
CA ARG A 424 29.41 -3.44 -14.40
C ARG A 424 29.38 -1.91 -14.30
N LEU A 425 28.86 -1.36 -13.23
CA LEU A 425 28.83 0.07 -13.00
C LEU A 425 30.24 0.63 -12.72
N GLU A 426 31.05 -0.08 -11.95
CA GLU A 426 32.44 0.28 -11.70
C GLU A 426 33.28 0.26 -12.99
N ILE A 427 33.15 -0.75 -13.83
CA ILE A 427 33.85 -0.84 -15.13
C ILE A 427 33.46 0.32 -16.05
N ASN A 428 32.19 0.71 -16.07
CA ASN A 428 31.72 1.83 -16.91
C ASN A 428 32.15 3.20 -16.37
N THR A 429 32.36 3.35 -15.08
CA THR A 429 32.87 4.59 -14.48
C THR A 429 34.38 4.72 -14.62
N VAL A 430 35.12 3.63 -14.71
CA VAL A 430 36.58 3.60 -14.88
C VAL A 430 37.00 3.75 -16.35
N ARG A 431 36.11 3.48 -17.30
CA ARG A 431 36.31 3.77 -18.73
C ARG A 431 35.48 5.01 -19.13
N PRO A 432 36.01 6.25 -19.00
CA PRO A 432 35.42 7.39 -19.67
C PRO A 432 35.47 7.11 -21.18
N SER A 433 34.37 7.30 -21.89
CA SER A 433 34.30 7.19 -23.33
C SER A 433 35.43 8.02 -23.94
N THR A 434 36.46 7.36 -24.45
CA THR A 434 37.41 7.98 -25.37
C THR A 434 36.65 8.24 -26.67
N SER A 435 35.93 9.37 -26.71
CA SER A 435 35.39 9.95 -27.95
C SER A 435 36.52 10.67 -28.67
N ASP A 436 37.54 9.95 -29.09
CA ASP A 436 38.57 10.48 -30.00
C ASP A 436 38.90 9.43 -31.07
N ASP A 437 37.87 9.10 -31.86
CA ASP A 437 38.06 8.51 -33.18
C ASP A 437 37.13 9.21 -34.21
N VAL A 438 37.34 10.52 -34.35
CA VAL A 438 36.81 11.25 -35.51
C VAL A 438 37.98 11.60 -36.42
N ALA A 439 38.11 10.74 -37.41
CA ALA A 439 38.52 11.04 -38.79
C ALA A 439 39.79 11.92 -39.01
N THR A 440 40.87 11.26 -39.30
CA THR A 440 41.75 11.69 -40.38
C THR A 440 41.77 10.63 -41.43
N SER A 441 41.07 10.80 -42.52
CA SER A 441 41.31 10.16 -43.80
C SER A 441 41.35 11.23 -44.87
N PRO A 442 42.37 11.19 -45.76
CA PRO A 442 42.65 12.21 -46.76
C PRO A 442 41.64 12.26 -47.88
#